data_2065cd744dc33750559395c7bc56c402
#
_entry.id   2065cd744dc33750559395c7bc56c402
#
_cell.length_a   1.000
_cell.length_b   1.000
_cell.length_c   1.000
_cell.angle_alpha   90.00
_cell.angle_beta   90.00
_cell.angle_gamma   90.00
#
_symmetry.space_group_name_H-M   'P 1'
#
loop_
_entity.id
_entity.type
_entity.pdbx_description
1 polymer ?
#
loop_
_entity_poly.entity_id
_entity_poly.type
_entity_poly.pdbx_seq_one_letter_code
_entity_poly.pdbx_strand_id
1 'polypeptide(L)'
;MVTAKCRPVALFKEYLEKGYYPFLLEGEGEYYTRIEQMINYIIETELPQICKVDVSNIRKIQALIKLVCDEVPFELNANKIASAFEIGRDTVVEYLKYLGDARVLNLLYSDKKKVGKLAKPDKVYMENPNLLYALSPGKVDIGTARESFAVSSLSESHTVEYGKAQGDFKVDGKYTFEIGGRGKDYSKIAGIPDSYIFADDWDIPDGSKLPLWMLGFLY
;
A
#
# COMPACT_ATOMS: atom_id res chain seq x y z
N MET A 1 8.46 -13.41 23.92
CA MET A 1 9.34 -12.53 24.72
C MET A 1 9.03 -11.02 24.51
N VAL A 2 8.69 -10.57 23.33
CA VAL A 2 8.28 -9.19 23.04
C VAL A 2 6.99 -8.81 23.78
N THR A 3 5.98 -9.68 23.77
CA THR A 3 4.66 -9.48 24.40
C THR A 3 4.71 -9.33 25.93
N ALA A 4 5.78 -9.80 26.59
CA ALA A 4 5.93 -9.67 28.04
C ALA A 4 6.35 -8.26 28.51
N LYS A 5 6.90 -7.44 27.61
CA LYS A 5 7.41 -6.10 27.91
C LYS A 5 6.66 -4.96 27.25
N CYS A 6 5.89 -5.22 26.19
CA CYS A 6 5.10 -4.23 25.47
C CYS A 6 3.76 -4.84 25.04
N ARG A 7 2.87 -4.00 24.50
CA ARG A 7 1.59 -4.39 23.90
C ARG A 7 1.69 -4.27 22.38
N PRO A 8 2.19 -5.29 21.65
CA PRO A 8 2.51 -5.15 20.23
C PRO A 8 1.33 -4.71 19.39
N VAL A 9 0.14 -5.28 19.64
CA VAL A 9 -1.09 -4.92 18.91
C VAL A 9 -1.45 -3.45 19.08
N ALA A 10 -1.34 -2.91 20.32
CA ALA A 10 -1.65 -1.51 20.57
C ALA A 10 -0.64 -0.57 19.87
N LEU A 11 0.65 -0.88 19.97
CA LEU A 11 1.71 -0.14 19.30
C LEU A 11 1.59 -0.24 17.77
N PHE A 12 1.20 -1.40 17.26
CA PHE A 12 0.98 -1.61 15.84
C PHE A 12 -0.19 -0.77 15.30
N LYS A 13 -1.30 -0.68 16.03
CA LYS A 13 -2.43 0.19 15.64
C LYS A 13 -2.00 1.65 15.57
N GLU A 14 -1.24 2.10 16.56
CA GLU A 14 -0.67 3.44 16.54
C GLU A 14 0.27 3.64 15.35
N TYR A 15 1.14 2.66 15.05
CA TYR A 15 2.04 2.68 13.90
C TYR A 15 1.31 2.71 12.55
N LEU A 16 0.18 2.01 12.39
CA LEU A 16 -0.62 2.08 11.17
C LEU A 16 -1.11 3.51 10.89
N GLU A 17 -1.48 4.25 11.93
CA GLU A 17 -1.95 5.63 11.80
C GLU A 17 -0.78 6.61 11.65
N LYS A 18 0.23 6.52 12.52
CA LYS A 18 1.37 7.42 12.57
C LYS A 18 2.60 6.69 13.12
N GLY A 19 3.78 6.96 12.55
CA GLY A 19 5.04 6.37 13.05
C GLY A 19 5.96 5.82 11.98
N TYR A 20 5.52 5.76 10.73
CA TYR A 20 6.39 5.35 9.62
C TYR A 20 7.50 6.37 9.36
N TYR A 21 7.18 7.66 9.47
CA TYR A 21 8.14 8.74 9.22
C TYR A 21 8.76 9.25 10.51
N PRO A 22 10.12 9.45 10.55
CA PRO A 22 10.85 9.83 11.77
C PRO A 22 10.47 11.22 12.29
N PHE A 23 9.92 12.10 11.48
CA PHE A 23 9.48 13.43 11.93
C PHE A 23 8.28 13.42 12.89
N LEU A 24 7.69 12.26 13.16
CA LEU A 24 6.80 12.09 14.31
C LEU A 24 7.48 12.48 15.62
N LEU A 25 8.78 12.17 15.76
CA LEU A 25 9.59 12.49 16.95
C LEU A 25 9.83 13.99 17.14
N GLU A 26 9.62 14.78 16.11
CA GLU A 26 9.80 16.25 16.16
C GLU A 26 8.53 16.98 16.60
N GLY A 27 7.34 16.36 16.43
CA GLY A 27 6.07 16.92 16.86
C GLY A 27 4.85 16.24 16.26
N GLU A 28 4.06 15.63 17.10
CA GLU A 28 2.84 14.89 16.69
C GLU A 28 1.80 15.77 15.97
N GLY A 29 1.64 17.02 16.42
CA GLY A 29 0.60 17.92 15.91
C GLY A 29 0.74 18.31 14.44
N GLU A 30 1.96 18.22 13.88
CA GLU A 30 2.24 18.55 12.49
C GLU A 30 2.50 17.33 11.60
N TYR A 31 2.39 16.12 12.12
CA TYR A 31 2.78 14.90 11.44
C TYR A 31 2.13 14.74 10.06
N TYR A 32 0.82 14.82 9.99
CA TYR A 32 0.08 14.68 8.73
C TYR A 32 0.29 15.85 7.78
N THR A 33 0.39 17.07 8.30
CA THR A 33 0.71 18.26 7.49
C THR A 33 2.07 18.11 6.82
N ARG A 34 3.06 17.58 7.52
CA ARG A 34 4.40 17.32 6.94
C ARG A 34 4.38 16.23 5.87
N ILE A 35 3.56 15.18 6.06
CA ILE A 35 3.36 14.16 5.02
C ILE A 35 2.73 14.81 3.76
N GLU A 36 1.69 15.61 3.92
CA GLU A 36 1.06 16.32 2.79
C GLU A 36 2.05 17.23 2.07
N GLN A 37 2.85 17.99 2.82
CA GLN A 37 3.90 18.85 2.26
C GLN A 37 4.95 18.05 1.49
N MET A 38 5.39 16.91 2.03
CA MET A 38 6.34 16.01 1.36
C MET A 38 5.76 15.48 0.04
N ILE A 39 4.52 15.01 0.03
CA ILE A 39 3.86 14.51 -1.18
C ILE A 39 3.70 15.63 -2.21
N ASN A 40 3.27 16.82 -1.79
CA ASN A 40 3.16 17.96 -2.69
C ASN A 40 4.52 18.36 -3.27
N TYR A 41 5.58 18.34 -2.48
CA TYR A 41 6.94 18.62 -2.97
C TYR A 41 7.39 17.60 -4.02
N ILE A 42 7.15 16.31 -3.81
CA ILE A 42 7.44 15.26 -4.78
C ILE A 42 6.70 15.54 -6.10
N ILE A 43 5.40 15.82 -6.03
CA ILE A 43 4.55 15.98 -7.22
C ILE A 43 4.86 17.28 -7.98
N GLU A 44 5.06 18.38 -7.26
CA GLU A 44 5.20 19.72 -7.85
C GLU A 44 6.64 20.06 -8.24
N THR A 45 7.63 19.43 -7.60
CA THR A 45 9.04 19.77 -7.78
C THR A 45 9.84 18.62 -8.39
N GLU A 46 9.80 17.42 -7.80
CA GLU A 46 10.66 16.32 -8.24
C GLU A 46 10.16 15.64 -9.52
N LEU A 47 8.88 15.28 -9.57
CA LEU A 47 8.32 14.59 -10.74
C LEU A 47 8.47 15.38 -12.05
N PRO A 48 8.20 16.69 -12.11
CA PRO A 48 8.41 17.46 -13.36
C PRO A 48 9.87 17.45 -13.82
N GLN A 49 10.82 17.45 -12.89
CA GLN A 49 12.24 17.46 -13.24
C GLN A 49 12.74 16.12 -13.76
N ILE A 50 12.28 15.01 -13.15
CA ILE A 50 12.76 13.66 -13.45
C ILE A 50 12.00 13.04 -14.63
N CYS A 51 10.68 13.18 -14.64
CA CYS A 51 9.78 12.49 -15.55
C CYS A 51 9.29 13.36 -16.72
N LYS A 52 9.73 14.62 -16.82
CA LYS A 52 9.28 15.60 -17.82
C LYS A 52 7.74 15.75 -17.85
N VAL A 53 7.12 15.69 -16.68
CA VAL A 53 5.68 15.92 -16.52
C VAL A 53 5.40 17.39 -16.73
N ASP A 54 4.44 17.68 -17.62
CA ASP A 54 3.98 19.05 -17.84
C ASP A 54 3.29 19.58 -16.57
N VAL A 55 3.59 20.81 -16.19
CA VAL A 55 2.99 21.49 -15.03
C VAL A 55 1.46 21.47 -15.08
N SER A 56 0.87 21.53 -16.27
CA SER A 56 -0.59 21.40 -16.49
C SER A 56 -1.17 20.07 -15.99
N ASN A 57 -0.35 19.02 -15.88
CA ASN A 57 -0.76 17.68 -15.46
C ASN A 57 -0.57 17.40 -13.97
N ILE A 58 0.08 18.29 -13.22
CA ILE A 58 0.29 18.15 -11.77
C ILE A 58 -1.03 17.93 -11.04
N ARG A 59 -2.06 18.72 -11.35
CA ARG A 59 -3.39 18.58 -10.75
C ARG A 59 -4.04 17.22 -11.05
N LYS A 60 -3.77 16.64 -12.21
CA LYS A 60 -4.28 15.31 -12.58
C LYS A 60 -3.58 14.21 -11.78
N ILE A 61 -2.28 14.36 -11.49
CA ILE A 61 -1.52 13.46 -10.63
C ILE A 61 -2.01 13.55 -9.18
N GLN A 62 -2.24 14.75 -8.66
CA GLN A 62 -2.84 14.95 -7.33
C GLN A 62 -4.23 14.33 -7.24
N ALA A 63 -5.08 14.52 -8.26
CA ALA A 63 -6.39 13.89 -8.32
C ALA A 63 -6.31 12.36 -8.40
N LEU A 64 -5.31 11.80 -9.09
CA LEU A 64 -5.08 10.36 -9.16
C LEU A 64 -4.70 9.77 -7.79
N ILE A 65 -3.81 10.43 -7.05
CA ILE A 65 -3.48 10.02 -5.67
C ILE A 65 -4.73 10.06 -4.79
N LYS A 66 -5.50 11.14 -4.86
CA LYS A 66 -6.74 11.27 -4.09
C LYS A 66 -7.73 10.14 -4.40
N LEU A 67 -7.86 9.78 -5.68
CA LEU A 67 -8.70 8.68 -6.13
C LEU A 67 -8.23 7.34 -5.52
N VAL A 68 -6.91 7.07 -5.51
CA VAL A 68 -6.34 5.86 -4.90
C VAL A 68 -6.61 5.82 -3.39
N CYS A 69 -6.56 6.97 -2.70
CA CYS A 69 -6.86 7.03 -1.26
C CYS A 69 -8.34 6.83 -0.94
N ASP A 70 -9.25 7.33 -1.77
CA ASP A 70 -10.69 7.36 -1.49
C ASP A 70 -11.45 6.11 -1.99
N GLU A 71 -10.95 5.43 -3.03
CA GLU A 71 -11.57 4.20 -3.58
C GLU A 71 -10.86 2.96 -3.05
N VAL A 72 -11.51 2.26 -2.11
CA VAL A 72 -10.95 1.09 -1.44
C VAL A 72 -11.88 -0.11 -1.56
N PRO A 73 -11.36 -1.29 -1.92
CA PRO A 73 -10.04 -1.60 -2.51
C PRO A 73 -9.92 -1.02 -3.93
N PHE A 74 -8.81 -0.37 -4.24
CA PHE A 74 -8.65 0.28 -5.53
C PHE A 74 -8.30 -0.74 -6.64
N GLU A 75 -9.33 -1.11 -7.39
CA GLU A 75 -9.16 -1.84 -8.66
C GLU A 75 -9.04 -0.85 -9.81
N LEU A 76 -7.86 -0.79 -10.40
CA LEU A 76 -7.57 0.18 -11.42
C LEU A 76 -8.42 -0.01 -12.69
N ASN A 77 -9.30 0.94 -12.97
CA ASN A 77 -9.92 1.09 -14.29
C ASN A 77 -9.30 2.25 -15.05
N ALA A 78 -8.15 2.01 -15.70
CA ALA A 78 -7.40 3.04 -16.40
C ALA A 78 -8.21 3.76 -17.48
N ASN A 79 -9.17 3.09 -18.14
CA ASN A 79 -10.01 3.73 -19.16
C ASN A 79 -11.01 4.72 -18.52
N LYS A 80 -11.62 4.34 -17.39
CA LYS A 80 -12.54 5.25 -16.67
C LYS A 80 -11.80 6.49 -16.17
N ILE A 81 -10.60 6.31 -15.62
CA ILE A 81 -9.75 7.42 -15.15
C ILE A 81 -9.33 8.30 -16.32
N ALA A 82 -8.87 7.70 -17.40
CA ALA A 82 -8.45 8.41 -18.62
C ALA A 82 -9.57 9.31 -19.16
N SER A 83 -10.81 8.79 -19.21
CA SER A 83 -11.98 9.56 -19.64
C SER A 83 -12.32 10.69 -18.66
N ALA A 84 -12.27 10.42 -17.33
CA ALA A 84 -12.59 11.43 -16.32
C ALA A 84 -11.56 12.57 -16.25
N PHE A 85 -10.30 12.29 -16.55
CA PHE A 85 -9.20 13.26 -16.51
C PHE A 85 -8.86 13.86 -17.88
N GLU A 86 -9.58 13.45 -18.94
CA GLU A 86 -9.33 13.89 -20.32
C GLU A 86 -7.87 13.68 -20.74
N ILE A 87 -7.33 12.47 -20.48
CA ILE A 87 -5.98 12.06 -20.87
C ILE A 87 -5.99 10.68 -21.50
N GLY A 88 -4.88 10.30 -22.13
CA GLY A 88 -4.72 8.95 -22.67
C GLY A 88 -4.64 7.88 -21.57
N ARG A 89 -5.14 6.66 -21.84
CA ARG A 89 -5.01 5.52 -20.95
C ARG A 89 -3.54 5.24 -20.57
N ASP A 90 -2.65 5.35 -21.54
CA ASP A 90 -1.22 5.08 -21.34
C ASP A 90 -0.58 6.15 -20.46
N THR A 91 -1.06 7.41 -20.54
CA THR A 91 -0.65 8.48 -19.62
C THR A 91 -1.06 8.20 -18.18
N VAL A 92 -2.25 7.63 -17.94
CA VAL A 92 -2.66 7.19 -16.58
C VAL A 92 -1.69 6.15 -16.03
N VAL A 93 -1.36 5.14 -16.85
CA VAL A 93 -0.42 4.08 -16.44
C VAL A 93 0.98 4.64 -16.18
N GLU A 94 1.40 5.59 -16.99
CA GLU A 94 2.69 6.27 -16.84
C GLU A 94 2.75 7.09 -15.54
N TYR A 95 1.70 7.84 -15.21
CA TYR A 95 1.62 8.59 -13.94
C TYR A 95 1.64 7.67 -12.72
N LEU A 96 0.92 6.55 -12.77
CA LEU A 96 1.01 5.54 -11.70
C LEU A 96 2.43 5.02 -11.54
N LYS A 97 3.12 4.76 -12.65
CA LYS A 97 4.51 4.32 -12.61
C LYS A 97 5.42 5.37 -11.99
N TYR A 98 5.30 6.64 -12.39
CA TYR A 98 6.08 7.73 -11.79
C TYR A 98 5.86 7.83 -10.28
N LEU A 99 4.61 7.67 -9.83
CA LEU A 99 4.28 7.66 -8.41
C LEU A 99 4.83 6.40 -7.69
N GLY A 100 4.91 5.28 -8.38
CA GLY A 100 5.56 4.08 -7.88
C GLY A 100 7.08 4.25 -7.76
N ASP A 101 7.73 4.79 -8.78
CA ASP A 101 9.17 5.07 -8.79
C ASP A 101 9.55 6.11 -7.72
N ALA A 102 8.65 7.07 -7.44
CA ALA A 102 8.78 8.07 -6.37
C ALA A 102 8.41 7.56 -4.96
N ARG A 103 8.11 6.28 -4.80
CA ARG A 103 7.72 5.67 -3.51
C ARG A 103 6.50 6.35 -2.87
N VAL A 104 5.53 6.75 -3.67
CA VAL A 104 4.22 7.22 -3.22
C VAL A 104 3.18 6.11 -3.29
N LEU A 105 3.32 5.21 -4.28
CA LEU A 105 2.43 4.08 -4.52
C LEU A 105 3.20 2.76 -4.59
N ASN A 106 2.55 1.69 -4.15
CA ASN A 106 2.93 0.32 -4.44
C ASN A 106 2.04 -0.25 -5.56
N LEU A 107 2.67 -0.65 -6.67
CA LEU A 107 1.99 -1.18 -7.85
C LEU A 107 2.12 -2.69 -7.89
N LEU A 108 1.02 -3.40 -7.74
CA LEU A 108 1.01 -4.87 -7.76
C LEU A 108 0.51 -5.43 -9.10
N TYR A 109 1.19 -6.45 -9.53
CA TYR A 109 0.88 -7.22 -10.74
C TYR A 109 0.66 -8.70 -10.35
N SER A 110 -0.26 -9.37 -11.01
CA SER A 110 -0.52 -10.80 -10.80
C SER A 110 0.40 -11.73 -11.59
N ASP A 111 1.23 -11.16 -12.46
CA ASP A 111 2.20 -11.90 -13.27
C ASP A 111 3.37 -10.97 -13.62
N LYS A 112 4.55 -11.29 -13.13
CA LYS A 112 5.79 -10.53 -13.40
C LYS A 112 6.12 -10.44 -14.89
N LYS A 113 5.74 -11.44 -15.71
CA LYS A 113 5.98 -11.42 -17.14
C LYS A 113 5.24 -10.32 -17.88
N LYS A 114 4.23 -9.73 -17.25
CA LYS A 114 3.45 -8.60 -17.77
C LYS A 114 4.03 -7.23 -17.44
N VAL A 115 5.10 -7.15 -16.66
CA VAL A 115 5.74 -5.88 -16.29
C VAL A 115 6.51 -5.30 -17.48
N GLY A 116 5.79 -4.73 -18.45
CA GLY A 116 6.35 -3.93 -19.53
C GLY A 116 6.19 -2.42 -19.24
N LYS A 117 6.81 -1.56 -20.05
CA LYS A 117 6.77 -0.09 -19.86
C LYS A 117 5.34 0.50 -19.72
N LEU A 118 4.32 -0.17 -20.26
CA LEU A 118 2.90 0.24 -20.25
C LEU A 118 1.99 -0.86 -19.66
N ALA A 119 2.54 -1.73 -18.81
CA ALA A 119 1.74 -2.73 -18.14
C ALA A 119 0.87 -2.04 -17.06
N LYS A 120 -0.44 -2.24 -17.16
CA LYS A 120 -1.39 -1.78 -16.16
C LYS A 120 -1.22 -2.61 -14.88
N PRO A 121 -1.02 -2.02 -13.70
CA PRO A 121 -1.07 -2.77 -12.45
C PRO A 121 -2.47 -3.35 -12.21
N ASP A 122 -2.53 -4.49 -11.57
CA ASP A 122 -3.80 -5.15 -11.18
C ASP A 122 -4.38 -4.48 -9.92
N LYS A 123 -3.52 -4.15 -8.94
CA LYS A 123 -3.88 -3.39 -7.72
C LYS A 123 -2.86 -2.29 -7.43
N VAL A 124 -3.34 -1.26 -6.78
CA VAL A 124 -2.53 -0.09 -6.37
C VAL A 124 -2.81 0.19 -4.90
N TYR A 125 -1.76 0.37 -4.13
CA TYR A 125 -1.80 0.78 -2.73
C TYR A 125 -0.98 2.04 -2.52
N MET A 126 -1.29 2.81 -1.48
CA MET A 126 -0.35 3.81 -0.99
C MET A 126 0.91 3.12 -0.48
N GLU A 127 2.06 3.78 -0.59
CA GLU A 127 3.35 3.22 -0.16
C GLU A 127 3.31 2.72 1.27
N ASN A 128 2.65 3.44 2.16
CA ASN A 128 2.44 3.04 3.53
C ASN A 128 1.10 3.56 4.07
N PRO A 129 0.56 2.99 5.16
CA PRO A 129 -0.74 3.39 5.70
C PRO A 129 -0.78 4.84 6.19
N ASN A 130 0.32 5.42 6.66
CA ASN A 130 0.31 6.80 7.15
C ASN A 130 -0.03 7.82 6.04
N LEU A 131 0.27 7.49 4.78
CA LEU A 131 -0.17 8.29 3.63
C LEU A 131 -1.69 8.29 3.47
N LEU A 132 -2.36 7.15 3.73
CA LEU A 132 -3.83 7.07 3.73
C LEU A 132 -4.42 8.01 4.79
N TYR A 133 -3.89 7.96 6.02
CA TYR A 133 -4.39 8.79 7.12
C TYR A 133 -4.15 10.29 6.89
N ALA A 134 -3.03 10.65 6.28
CA ALA A 134 -2.73 12.04 5.92
C ALA A 134 -3.62 12.56 4.79
N LEU A 135 -3.77 11.79 3.71
CA LEU A 135 -4.40 12.27 2.47
C LEU A 135 -5.93 12.03 2.43
N SER A 136 -6.48 11.18 3.30
CA SER A 136 -7.92 10.89 3.43
C SER A 136 -8.36 10.83 4.89
N PRO A 137 -8.21 11.92 5.65
CA PRO A 137 -8.53 11.93 7.08
C PRO A 137 -10.01 11.55 7.33
N GLY A 138 -10.21 10.62 8.27
CA GLY A 138 -11.55 10.16 8.67
C GLY A 138 -12.25 9.22 7.69
N LYS A 139 -11.58 8.81 6.59
CA LYS A 139 -12.15 7.90 5.58
C LYS A 139 -11.32 6.62 5.36
N VAL A 140 -10.30 6.41 6.17
CA VAL A 140 -9.39 5.26 5.99
C VAL A 140 -10.12 3.96 6.28
N ASP A 141 -10.16 3.08 5.28
CA ASP A 141 -10.56 1.68 5.46
C ASP A 141 -9.43 0.90 6.12
N ILE A 142 -9.72 0.30 7.25
CA ILE A 142 -8.72 -0.44 8.03
C ILE A 142 -8.20 -1.68 7.29
N GLY A 143 -8.99 -2.28 6.41
CA GLY A 143 -8.55 -3.39 5.55
C GLY A 143 -7.45 -2.94 4.63
N THR A 144 -7.64 -1.81 3.96
CA THR A 144 -6.62 -1.21 3.08
C THR A 144 -5.38 -0.77 3.83
N ALA A 145 -5.52 -0.20 5.03
CA ALA A 145 -4.35 0.16 5.85
C ALA A 145 -3.50 -1.08 6.19
N ARG A 146 -4.14 -2.20 6.52
CA ARG A 146 -3.47 -3.50 6.77
C ARG A 146 -2.78 -4.04 5.53
N GLU A 147 -3.46 -4.01 4.38
CA GLU A 147 -2.88 -4.46 3.11
C GLU A 147 -1.72 -3.55 2.67
N SER A 148 -1.86 -2.22 2.79
CA SER A 148 -0.78 -1.27 2.49
C SER A 148 0.45 -1.51 3.37
N PHE A 149 0.25 -1.75 4.68
CA PHE A 149 1.34 -2.11 5.59
C PHE A 149 2.03 -3.41 5.16
N ALA A 150 1.25 -4.44 4.83
CA ALA A 150 1.81 -5.73 4.43
C ALA A 150 2.63 -5.61 3.14
N VAL A 151 2.12 -4.90 2.13
CA VAL A 151 2.85 -4.67 0.87
C VAL A 151 4.13 -3.87 1.13
N SER A 152 4.05 -2.77 1.88
CA SER A 152 5.19 -1.94 2.22
C SER A 152 6.30 -2.75 2.90
N SER A 153 5.95 -3.48 3.96
CA SER A 153 6.92 -4.29 4.72
C SER A 153 7.55 -5.42 3.89
N LEU A 154 6.77 -6.09 3.05
CA LEU A 154 7.26 -7.21 2.24
C LEU A 154 8.08 -6.76 1.03
N SER A 155 7.72 -5.64 0.39
CA SER A 155 8.36 -5.19 -0.85
C SER A 155 9.81 -4.72 -0.67
N GLU A 156 10.26 -4.49 0.56
CA GLU A 156 11.66 -4.12 0.84
C GLU A 156 12.65 -5.27 0.55
N SER A 157 12.25 -6.52 0.83
CA SER A 157 13.15 -7.68 0.72
C SER A 157 12.58 -8.84 -0.09
N HIS A 158 11.31 -8.77 -0.48
CA HIS A 158 10.59 -9.83 -1.16
C HIS A 158 9.92 -9.35 -2.43
N THR A 159 9.63 -10.28 -3.31
CA THR A 159 8.77 -10.00 -4.45
C THR A 159 7.33 -10.24 -4.10
N VAL A 160 6.51 -9.20 -4.18
CA VAL A 160 5.08 -9.25 -3.91
C VAL A 160 4.28 -9.17 -5.20
N GLU A 161 3.37 -10.12 -5.39
CA GLU A 161 2.45 -10.18 -6.52
C GLU A 161 1.00 -10.18 -6.00
N TYR A 162 0.07 -9.66 -6.79
CA TYR A 162 -1.36 -9.72 -6.45
C TYR A 162 -1.88 -11.16 -6.52
N GLY A 163 -2.47 -11.66 -5.43
CA GLY A 163 -2.91 -13.06 -5.29
C GLY A 163 -4.19 -13.43 -6.06
N LYS A 164 -4.98 -12.43 -6.49
CA LYS A 164 -6.29 -12.61 -7.15
C LYS A 164 -7.28 -13.40 -6.28
N ALA A 165 -7.73 -14.57 -6.80
CA ALA A 165 -8.66 -15.44 -6.10
C ALA A 165 -8.00 -16.30 -5.01
N GLN A 166 -6.66 -16.35 -4.96
CA GLN A 166 -5.90 -17.17 -4.04
C GLN A 166 -5.13 -16.30 -3.05
N GLY A 167 -5.80 -15.81 -2.01
CA GLY A 167 -5.24 -14.88 -1.05
C GLY A 167 -5.10 -13.44 -1.58
N ASP A 168 -4.57 -12.58 -0.75
CA ASP A 168 -4.35 -11.17 -1.11
C ASP A 168 -3.02 -11.01 -1.85
N PHE A 169 -1.96 -11.70 -1.42
CA PHE A 169 -0.63 -11.61 -1.99
C PHE A 169 0.02 -12.96 -2.23
N LYS A 170 0.81 -13.04 -3.30
CA LYS A 170 1.77 -14.10 -3.54
C LYS A 170 3.17 -13.55 -3.37
N VAL A 171 3.98 -14.16 -2.50
CA VAL A 171 5.30 -13.69 -2.13
C VAL A 171 6.36 -14.67 -2.60
N ASP A 172 7.38 -14.16 -3.30
CA ASP A 172 8.51 -14.90 -3.88
C ASP A 172 8.07 -16.06 -4.81
N GLY A 173 6.88 -15.93 -5.39
CA GLY A 173 6.30 -16.96 -6.26
C GLY A 173 5.93 -18.26 -5.53
N LYS A 174 6.06 -18.31 -4.20
CA LYS A 174 5.90 -19.49 -3.36
C LYS A 174 4.81 -19.34 -2.32
N TYR A 175 4.91 -18.32 -1.47
CA TYR A 175 4.03 -18.15 -0.33
C TYR A 175 2.74 -17.44 -0.72
N THR A 176 1.61 -17.86 -0.13
CA THR A 176 0.31 -17.20 -0.30
C THR A 176 -0.10 -16.57 1.02
N PHE A 177 -0.32 -15.26 1.02
CA PHE A 177 -0.72 -14.53 2.20
C PHE A 177 -2.13 -13.96 2.07
N GLU A 178 -2.89 -14.10 3.13
CA GLU A 178 -4.21 -13.50 3.31
C GLU A 178 -4.12 -12.53 4.48
N ILE A 179 -4.51 -11.26 4.27
CA ILE A 179 -4.42 -10.20 5.27
C ILE A 179 -5.81 -9.91 5.84
N GLY A 180 -5.91 -9.67 7.14
CA GLY A 180 -7.20 -9.31 7.70
C GLY A 180 -7.20 -8.98 9.18
N GLY A 181 -8.39 -8.88 9.74
CA GLY A 181 -8.60 -8.71 11.17
C GLY A 181 -8.66 -10.05 11.90
N ARG A 182 -8.89 -10.00 13.21
CA ARG A 182 -8.95 -11.16 14.11
C ARG A 182 -9.84 -12.30 13.61
N GLY A 183 -11.00 -11.98 13.00
CA GLY A 183 -11.97 -12.95 12.51
C GLY A 183 -11.67 -13.56 11.14
N LYS A 184 -10.52 -13.23 10.53
CA LYS A 184 -10.16 -13.76 9.22
C LYS A 184 -9.98 -15.27 9.26
N ASP A 185 -10.59 -15.99 8.31
CA ASP A 185 -10.58 -17.43 8.19
C ASP A 185 -9.75 -17.91 6.98
N TYR A 186 -9.61 -19.22 6.87
CA TYR A 186 -8.81 -19.87 5.82
C TYR A 186 -9.54 -20.09 4.50
N SER A 187 -10.79 -19.64 4.34
CA SER A 187 -11.65 -19.98 3.20
C SER A 187 -11.01 -19.70 1.84
N LYS A 188 -10.30 -18.57 1.70
CA LYS A 188 -9.66 -18.19 0.44
C LYS A 188 -8.34 -18.92 0.15
N ILE A 189 -7.69 -19.47 1.17
CA ILE A 189 -6.38 -20.12 1.06
C ILE A 189 -6.41 -21.60 1.45
N ALA A 190 -7.60 -22.15 1.66
CA ALA A 190 -7.78 -23.56 2.02
C ALA A 190 -7.18 -24.50 0.96
N GLY A 191 -6.32 -25.41 1.40
CA GLY A 191 -5.66 -26.38 0.51
C GLY A 191 -4.51 -25.83 -0.32
N ILE A 192 -4.14 -24.56 -0.16
CA ILE A 192 -2.98 -23.97 -0.83
C ILE A 192 -1.73 -24.22 0.04
N PRO A 193 -0.70 -24.90 -0.49
CA PRO A 193 0.56 -25.08 0.24
C PRO A 193 1.22 -23.75 0.56
N ASP A 194 2.02 -23.71 1.63
CA ASP A 194 2.78 -22.53 2.06
C ASP A 194 1.90 -21.27 2.18
N SER A 195 0.67 -21.42 2.68
CA SER A 195 -0.29 -20.33 2.84
C SER A 195 -0.44 -19.92 4.31
N TYR A 196 -0.56 -18.61 4.55
CA TYR A 196 -0.60 -18.00 5.88
C TYR A 196 -1.64 -16.89 5.94
N ILE A 197 -2.29 -16.76 7.10
CA ILE A 197 -3.10 -15.58 7.44
C ILE A 197 -2.25 -14.66 8.31
N PHE A 198 -2.13 -13.40 7.93
CA PHE A 198 -1.62 -12.36 8.80
C PHE A 198 -2.78 -11.53 9.34
N ALA A 199 -3.06 -11.71 10.64
CA ALA A 199 -4.21 -11.12 11.30
C ALA A 199 -3.82 -9.97 12.22
N ASP A 200 -4.53 -8.83 12.07
CA ASP A 200 -4.52 -7.76 13.06
C ASP A 200 -5.37 -8.18 14.28
N ASP A 201 -5.16 -7.53 15.42
CA ASP A 201 -5.73 -7.92 16.72
C ASP A 201 -5.37 -9.36 17.14
N TRP A 202 -4.21 -9.85 16.72
CA TRP A 202 -3.68 -11.17 17.02
C TRP A 202 -2.30 -11.06 17.64
N ASP A 203 -2.13 -11.64 18.83
CA ASP A 203 -0.90 -11.44 19.62
C ASP A 203 0.16 -12.53 19.43
N ILE A 204 -0.29 -13.78 19.25
CA ILE A 204 0.57 -14.97 19.30
C ILE A 204 0.30 -15.84 18.06
N PRO A 205 1.35 -16.32 17.37
CA PRO A 205 1.18 -17.26 16.26
C PRO A 205 0.38 -18.51 16.67
N ASP A 206 -0.54 -18.94 15.79
CA ASP A 206 -1.32 -20.17 15.94
C ASP A 206 -1.36 -20.90 14.58
N GLY A 207 -0.53 -21.93 14.45
CA GLY A 207 -0.35 -22.65 13.19
C GLY A 207 0.10 -21.71 12.07
N SER A 208 -0.68 -21.62 10.99
CA SER A 208 -0.43 -20.71 9.88
C SER A 208 -1.15 -19.36 10.00
N LYS A 209 -1.72 -19.04 11.17
CA LYS A 209 -2.24 -17.72 11.49
C LYS A 209 -1.25 -16.96 12.36
N LEU A 210 -0.74 -15.87 11.82
CA LEU A 210 0.34 -15.08 12.37
C LEU A 210 -0.13 -13.67 12.69
N PRO A 211 0.41 -13.00 13.72
CA PRO A 211 0.16 -11.58 13.95
C PRO A 211 0.63 -10.72 12.77
N LEU A 212 -0.21 -9.80 12.31
CA LEU A 212 0.12 -8.91 11.19
C LEU A 212 1.36 -8.05 11.48
N TRP A 213 1.51 -7.56 12.71
CA TRP A 213 2.66 -6.75 13.13
C TRP A 213 4.02 -7.44 12.94
N MET A 214 4.05 -8.78 12.86
CA MET A 214 5.30 -9.53 12.65
C MET A 214 5.90 -9.31 11.26
N LEU A 215 5.11 -8.89 10.26
CA LEU A 215 5.63 -8.53 8.94
C LEU A 215 6.65 -7.39 9.01
N GLY A 216 6.50 -6.49 9.98
CA GLY A 216 7.45 -5.40 10.21
C GLY A 216 8.85 -5.84 10.69
N PHE A 217 9.14 -7.14 10.80
CA PHE A 217 10.46 -7.68 11.16
C PHE A 217 11.08 -8.55 10.04
N LEU A 218 10.49 -8.53 8.84
CA LEU A 218 10.96 -9.33 7.69
C LEU A 218 11.90 -8.58 6.74
N TYR A 219 12.44 -7.45 7.13
CA TYR A 219 13.39 -6.64 6.35
C TYR A 219 14.82 -6.74 6.87
#